data_67c11931e70636697abf2a76f7781157
#
_entry.id   67c11931e70636697abf2a76f7781157
#
_cell.length_a   1.000
_cell.length_b   1.000
_cell.length_c   1.000
_cell.angle_alpha   90.00
_cell.angle_beta   90.00
_cell.angle_gamma   90.00
#
_symmetry.space_group_name_H-M   'P 1'
#
loop_
_entity.id
_entity.type
_entity.pdbx_description
1 polymer ?
#
loop_
_entity_poly.entity_id
_entity_poly.type
_entity_poly.pdbx_seq_one_letter_code
_entity_poly.pdbx_strand_id
1 'polypeptide(L)'
;MGHGVSCARTGDEHDFFRAAQLGDLDALGALLAADASLARRATLYDRLSPLHIAAANGRLEALSMFLDRGALPDAVDRHKQTPLMLAAMHGKIGCVVKLLQAGANILMFDSVHARTCLHHAAYYGHIDCLDAILSTARTTPVAGSWGFARFVNVRDDHGATPLHLAARQGRPGCVQVLLENGAIVSALTGSYGFPGSTSLHLAARSGDLDCIRKLLAWGADRLQRDSAGRIPYVVAQKRNHGACAALLNPSSAEPMVWPSPLKFISELDPEAKALLEAALMEANREREKKILKDAKCSPQSPLQYDDDHIDDDMFSEVSDTELCCICFDQACTIEVQDCGHQMCAPCTLALCCHNKPNPATLTLPSPACPFCRGSISRLVVAQTRTADGGDPDRPASPQLAHRRSRRSHNLSEGSSSFKGLSSAISKIARGSSRMAESDGATTDKPEHDL
;
A
#
# COMPACT_ATOMS: atom_id res chain seq x y z
N MET A 1 -29.08 -49.89 37.77
CA MET A 1 -28.66 -48.59 38.28
C MET A 1 -27.59 -48.03 37.34
N GLY A 2 -27.89 -47.10 36.43
CA GLY A 2 -26.93 -46.66 35.44
C GLY A 2 -27.46 -45.66 34.40
N HIS A 3 -28.37 -44.76 34.76
CA HIS A 3 -28.90 -43.78 33.83
C HIS A 3 -28.83 -42.31 34.29
N GLY A 4 -28.05 -42.00 35.35
CA GLY A 4 -27.95 -40.65 35.93
C GLY A 4 -26.77 -39.79 35.48
N VAL A 5 -25.83 -40.31 34.68
CA VAL A 5 -24.53 -39.64 34.43
C VAL A 5 -24.52 -38.88 33.10
N SER A 6 -25.49 -39.10 32.18
CA SER A 6 -25.47 -38.54 30.82
C SER A 6 -25.98 -37.07 30.75
N CYS A 7 -26.96 -36.69 31.56
CA CYS A 7 -27.52 -35.31 31.49
C CYS A 7 -26.67 -34.27 32.21
N ALA A 8 -25.98 -34.64 33.30
CA ALA A 8 -25.09 -33.71 34.00
C ALA A 8 -23.86 -33.29 33.16
N ARG A 9 -23.27 -34.27 32.42
CA ARG A 9 -22.11 -34.03 31.57
C ARG A 9 -22.36 -33.08 30.39
N THR A 10 -23.58 -33.04 29.86
CA THR A 10 -23.93 -32.11 28.75
C THR A 10 -24.11 -30.66 29.26
N GLY A 11 -24.55 -30.48 30.52
CA GLY A 11 -24.64 -29.17 31.16
C GLY A 11 -23.27 -28.55 31.40
N ASP A 12 -22.37 -29.28 31.99
CA ASP A 12 -21.00 -28.82 32.29
C ASP A 12 -20.22 -28.45 31.02
N GLU A 13 -20.38 -29.20 29.94
CA GLU A 13 -19.76 -28.91 28.66
C GLU A 13 -20.29 -27.61 28.04
N HIS A 14 -21.61 -27.38 28.07
CA HIS A 14 -22.21 -26.14 27.62
C HIS A 14 -21.74 -24.93 28.43
N ASP A 15 -21.74 -25.05 29.76
CA ASP A 15 -21.28 -23.99 30.65
C ASP A 15 -19.80 -23.70 30.47
N PHE A 16 -18.98 -24.71 30.19
CA PHE A 16 -17.57 -24.54 29.86
C PHE A 16 -17.33 -23.75 28.59
N PHE A 17 -18.02 -24.07 27.49
CA PHE A 17 -17.90 -23.29 26.27
C PHE A 17 -18.45 -21.88 26.39
N ARG A 18 -19.50 -21.68 27.19
CA ARG A 18 -20.03 -20.37 27.52
C ARG A 18 -19.03 -19.55 28.34
N ALA A 19 -18.41 -20.15 29.35
CA ALA A 19 -17.36 -19.51 30.15
C ALA A 19 -16.15 -19.12 29.25
N ALA A 20 -15.75 -19.99 28.31
CA ALA A 20 -14.69 -19.69 27.33
C ALA A 20 -15.08 -18.52 26.41
N GLN A 21 -16.35 -18.42 26.01
CA GLN A 21 -16.85 -17.31 25.20
C GLN A 21 -16.89 -16.00 25.98
N LEU A 22 -17.26 -16.03 27.24
CA LEU A 22 -17.33 -14.86 28.10
C LEU A 22 -15.97 -14.44 28.65
N GLY A 23 -15.01 -15.39 28.74
CA GLY A 23 -13.71 -15.19 29.34
C GLY A 23 -13.74 -15.28 30.85
N ASP A 24 -14.72 -16.00 31.43
CA ASP A 24 -14.88 -16.19 32.88
C ASP A 24 -13.84 -17.21 33.37
N LEU A 25 -12.73 -16.68 33.90
CA LEU A 25 -11.59 -17.48 34.35
C LEU A 25 -11.90 -18.30 35.58
N ASP A 26 -12.75 -17.82 36.48
CA ASP A 26 -13.11 -18.52 37.72
C ASP A 26 -13.97 -19.73 37.40
N ALA A 27 -15.00 -19.54 36.56
CA ALA A 27 -15.83 -20.64 36.07
C ALA A 27 -15.01 -21.66 35.25
N LEU A 28 -14.12 -21.21 34.38
CA LEU A 28 -13.21 -22.08 33.61
C LEU A 28 -12.28 -22.86 34.53
N GLY A 29 -11.72 -22.21 35.55
CA GLY A 29 -10.84 -22.83 36.55
C GLY A 29 -11.56 -23.91 37.34
N ALA A 30 -12.77 -23.64 37.85
CA ALA A 30 -13.60 -24.57 38.59
C ALA A 30 -14.00 -25.80 37.75
N LEU A 31 -14.45 -25.57 36.49
CA LEU A 31 -14.87 -26.66 35.60
C LEU A 31 -13.69 -27.54 35.18
N LEU A 32 -12.52 -26.95 34.92
CA LEU A 32 -11.30 -27.69 34.56
C LEU A 32 -10.73 -28.46 35.77
N ALA A 33 -10.93 -27.96 37.02
CA ALA A 33 -10.56 -28.70 38.23
C ALA A 33 -11.48 -29.91 38.45
N ALA A 34 -12.76 -29.81 38.08
CA ALA A 34 -13.70 -30.91 38.17
C ALA A 34 -13.51 -31.94 37.03
N ASP A 35 -13.28 -31.51 35.82
CA ASP A 35 -12.99 -32.36 34.63
C ASP A 35 -11.96 -31.73 33.69
N ALA A 36 -10.71 -32.12 33.88
CA ALA A 36 -9.59 -31.65 33.03
C ALA A 36 -9.76 -32.05 31.54
N SER A 37 -10.62 -33.04 31.22
CA SER A 37 -10.86 -33.46 29.82
C SER A 37 -11.59 -32.41 29.01
N LEU A 38 -12.30 -31.47 29.64
CA LEU A 38 -13.02 -30.38 28.99
C LEU A 38 -12.11 -29.51 28.11
N ALA A 39 -10.84 -29.33 28.50
CA ALA A 39 -9.86 -28.57 27.71
C ALA A 39 -9.63 -29.17 26.30
N ARG A 40 -9.89 -30.46 26.11
CA ARG A 40 -9.70 -31.17 24.84
C ARG A 40 -11.01 -31.46 24.10
N ARG A 41 -12.14 -31.04 24.66
CA ARG A 41 -13.45 -31.18 24.01
C ARG A 41 -13.60 -30.21 22.86
N ALA A 42 -14.49 -30.55 21.94
CA ALA A 42 -14.85 -29.70 20.83
C ALA A 42 -16.39 -29.71 20.69
N THR A 43 -16.96 -28.60 20.24
CA THR A 43 -18.40 -28.50 19.99
C THR A 43 -18.87 -29.53 18.98
N LEU A 44 -20.09 -30.03 19.13
CA LEU A 44 -20.61 -31.12 18.33
C LEU A 44 -20.70 -30.84 16.82
N TYR A 45 -21.16 -29.63 16.48
CA TYR A 45 -21.43 -29.30 15.07
C TYR A 45 -20.20 -28.74 14.35
N ASP A 46 -19.55 -27.76 14.92
CA ASP A 46 -18.47 -27.03 14.26
C ASP A 46 -17.07 -27.54 14.66
N ARG A 47 -16.99 -28.45 15.64
CA ARG A 47 -15.73 -28.97 16.20
C ARG A 47 -14.81 -27.86 16.73
N LEU A 48 -15.42 -26.76 17.23
CA LEU A 48 -14.66 -25.68 17.83
C LEU A 48 -14.09 -26.11 19.18
N SER A 49 -12.78 -26.06 19.34
CA SER A 49 -12.14 -26.22 20.64
C SER A 49 -12.34 -24.97 21.52
N PRO A 50 -12.15 -25.05 22.84
CA PRO A 50 -12.19 -23.89 23.74
C PRO A 50 -11.23 -22.78 23.28
N LEU A 51 -10.09 -23.16 22.72
CA LEU A 51 -9.10 -22.23 22.17
C LEU A 51 -9.65 -21.46 20.96
N HIS A 52 -10.42 -22.08 20.06
CA HIS A 52 -11.11 -21.40 18.96
C HIS A 52 -12.10 -20.36 19.47
N ILE A 53 -12.91 -20.74 20.47
CA ILE A 53 -13.93 -19.87 21.04
C ILE A 53 -13.28 -18.65 21.73
N ALA A 54 -12.27 -18.87 22.54
CA ALA A 54 -11.52 -17.79 23.18
C ALA A 54 -10.86 -16.86 22.16
N ALA A 55 -10.24 -17.42 21.12
CA ALA A 55 -9.59 -16.68 20.04
C ALA A 55 -10.58 -15.81 19.24
N ALA A 56 -11.71 -16.37 18.83
CA ALA A 56 -12.75 -15.66 18.08
C ALA A 56 -13.36 -14.50 18.88
N ASN A 57 -13.53 -14.69 20.20
CA ASN A 57 -14.12 -13.69 21.09
C ASN A 57 -13.08 -12.72 21.72
N GLY A 58 -11.79 -12.93 21.47
CA GLY A 58 -10.73 -12.07 21.98
C GLY A 58 -10.46 -12.20 23.48
N ARG A 59 -10.70 -13.38 24.05
CA ARG A 59 -10.52 -13.66 25.49
C ARG A 59 -9.09 -14.09 25.74
N LEU A 60 -8.20 -13.09 25.84
CA LEU A 60 -6.75 -13.31 25.90
C LEU A 60 -6.32 -14.14 27.11
N GLU A 61 -6.88 -13.87 28.28
CA GLU A 61 -6.54 -14.57 29.53
C GLU A 61 -7.01 -16.03 29.46
N ALA A 62 -8.24 -16.27 28.99
CA ALA A 62 -8.75 -17.64 28.78
C ALA A 62 -7.93 -18.40 27.73
N LEU A 63 -7.58 -17.73 26.62
CA LEU A 63 -6.71 -18.29 25.60
C LEU A 63 -5.33 -18.66 26.17
N SER A 64 -4.73 -17.77 26.96
CA SER A 64 -3.45 -18.04 27.63
C SER A 64 -3.57 -19.23 28.59
N MET A 65 -4.64 -19.28 29.39
CA MET A 65 -4.92 -20.40 30.28
C MET A 65 -5.00 -21.74 29.55
N PHE A 66 -5.62 -21.78 28.37
CA PHE A 66 -5.72 -23.02 27.58
C PHE A 66 -4.35 -23.42 26.98
N LEU A 67 -3.58 -22.47 26.47
CA LEU A 67 -2.23 -22.71 25.95
C LEU A 67 -1.28 -23.23 27.04
N ASP A 68 -1.31 -22.62 28.23
CA ASP A 68 -0.50 -23.05 29.39
C ASP A 68 -0.84 -24.45 29.88
N ARG A 69 -2.08 -24.93 29.61
CA ARG A 69 -2.53 -26.31 29.86
C ARG A 69 -2.28 -27.27 28.68
N GLY A 70 -1.51 -26.85 27.69
CA GLY A 70 -1.11 -27.67 26.56
C GLY A 70 -2.17 -27.83 25.48
N ALA A 71 -3.09 -26.87 25.33
CA ALA A 71 -3.95 -26.82 24.14
C ALA A 71 -3.11 -26.59 22.89
N LEU A 72 -3.42 -27.32 21.82
CA LEU A 72 -2.68 -27.22 20.55
C LEU A 72 -3.04 -25.92 19.84
N PRO A 73 -2.08 -25.01 19.55
CA PRO A 73 -2.35 -23.75 18.88
C PRO A 73 -2.89 -23.95 17.45
N ASP A 74 -2.56 -25.08 16.82
CA ASP A 74 -2.97 -25.45 15.45
C ASP A 74 -4.15 -26.44 15.44
N ALA A 75 -4.93 -26.51 16.50
CA ALA A 75 -6.18 -27.25 16.49
C ALA A 75 -7.06 -26.76 15.31
N VAL A 76 -7.81 -27.67 14.69
CA VAL A 76 -8.66 -27.34 13.54
C VAL A 76 -10.13 -27.67 13.83
N ASP A 77 -11.01 -26.77 13.39
CA ASP A 77 -12.45 -26.98 13.37
C ASP A 77 -12.90 -27.87 12.17
N ARG A 78 -14.20 -27.95 11.93
CA ARG A 78 -14.75 -28.70 10.79
C ARG A 78 -14.37 -28.10 9.42
N HIS A 79 -14.03 -26.83 9.36
CA HIS A 79 -13.62 -26.11 8.16
C HIS A 79 -12.09 -26.00 8.02
N LYS A 80 -11.35 -26.74 8.82
CA LYS A 80 -9.90 -26.66 8.95
C LYS A 80 -9.41 -25.24 9.32
N GLN A 81 -10.27 -24.43 9.95
CA GLN A 81 -9.87 -23.16 10.47
C GLN A 81 -9.12 -23.36 11.80
N THR A 82 -8.07 -22.57 12.02
CA THR A 82 -7.30 -22.56 13.27
C THR A 82 -7.76 -21.44 14.19
N PRO A 83 -7.46 -21.49 15.50
CA PRO A 83 -7.69 -20.36 16.40
C PRO A 83 -7.07 -19.05 15.89
N LEU A 84 -5.88 -19.12 15.26
CA LEU A 84 -5.22 -17.96 14.64
C LEU A 84 -6.03 -17.37 13.48
N MET A 85 -6.63 -18.19 12.64
CA MET A 85 -7.50 -17.72 11.56
C MET A 85 -8.74 -17.01 12.11
N LEU A 86 -9.38 -17.57 13.14
CA LEU A 86 -10.56 -16.94 13.77
C LEU A 86 -10.18 -15.64 14.49
N ALA A 87 -9.07 -15.59 15.21
CA ALA A 87 -8.58 -14.36 15.83
C ALA A 87 -8.29 -13.28 14.78
N ALA A 88 -7.66 -13.64 13.66
CA ALA A 88 -7.36 -12.74 12.54
C ALA A 88 -8.65 -12.28 11.82
N MET A 89 -9.64 -13.16 11.67
CA MET A 89 -10.95 -12.87 11.08
C MET A 89 -11.74 -11.84 11.91
N HIS A 90 -11.64 -11.93 13.23
CA HIS A 90 -12.38 -11.05 14.16
C HIS A 90 -11.54 -9.87 14.70
N GLY A 91 -10.30 -9.68 14.22
CA GLY A 91 -9.44 -8.57 14.61
C GLY A 91 -8.95 -8.60 16.06
N LYS A 92 -8.79 -9.79 16.63
CA LYS A 92 -8.41 -9.96 18.04
C LYS A 92 -6.89 -9.97 18.18
N ILE A 93 -6.27 -8.79 18.06
CA ILE A 93 -4.80 -8.62 18.01
C ILE A 93 -4.09 -9.28 19.20
N GLY A 94 -4.59 -9.14 20.44
CA GLY A 94 -3.97 -9.77 21.61
C GLY A 94 -3.90 -11.29 21.47
N CYS A 95 -5.00 -11.92 21.00
CA CYS A 95 -5.04 -13.37 20.74
C CYS A 95 -4.13 -13.77 19.56
N VAL A 96 -4.09 -12.97 18.49
CA VAL A 96 -3.17 -13.21 17.35
C VAL A 96 -1.73 -13.23 17.83
N VAL A 97 -1.28 -12.23 18.57
CA VAL A 97 0.09 -12.14 19.08
C VAL A 97 0.41 -13.32 20.01
N LYS A 98 -0.50 -13.66 20.94
CA LYS A 98 -0.29 -14.78 21.86
C LYS A 98 -0.21 -16.12 21.14
N LEU A 99 -1.04 -16.37 20.12
CA LEU A 99 -0.99 -17.60 19.32
C LEU A 99 0.29 -17.68 18.49
N LEU A 100 0.74 -16.57 17.90
CA LEU A 100 2.01 -16.51 17.19
C LEU A 100 3.21 -16.80 18.12
N GLN A 101 3.21 -16.24 19.35
CA GLN A 101 4.20 -16.54 20.38
C GLN A 101 4.18 -18.00 20.81
N ALA A 102 3.02 -18.64 20.82
CA ALA A 102 2.86 -20.07 21.08
C ALA A 102 3.26 -20.97 19.91
N GLY A 103 3.75 -20.39 18.81
CA GLY A 103 4.22 -21.12 17.63
C GLY A 103 3.13 -21.56 16.67
N ALA A 104 1.97 -20.90 16.67
CA ALA A 104 0.90 -21.21 15.71
C ALA A 104 1.39 -21.12 14.25
N ASN A 105 1.02 -22.12 13.43
CA ASN A 105 1.45 -22.21 12.05
C ASN A 105 0.65 -21.26 11.13
N ILE A 106 1.34 -20.24 10.62
CA ILE A 106 0.76 -19.22 9.72
C ILE A 106 0.45 -19.73 8.30
N LEU A 107 0.99 -20.92 7.92
CA LEU A 107 0.83 -21.51 6.57
C LEU A 107 -0.34 -22.50 6.49
N MET A 108 -1.15 -22.63 7.52
CA MET A 108 -2.33 -23.47 7.43
C MET A 108 -3.39 -22.83 6.53
N PHE A 109 -4.14 -23.68 5.83
CA PHE A 109 -5.20 -23.30 4.91
C PHE A 109 -6.54 -23.86 5.40
N ASP A 110 -7.59 -23.03 5.36
CA ASP A 110 -8.95 -23.52 5.58
C ASP A 110 -9.42 -24.40 4.41
N SER A 111 -10.49 -25.17 4.64
CA SER A 111 -11.08 -26.03 3.59
C SER A 111 -12.21 -25.36 2.81
N VAL A 112 -12.57 -24.12 3.14
CA VAL A 112 -13.67 -23.39 2.50
C VAL A 112 -13.20 -22.70 1.24
N HIS A 113 -12.06 -22.02 1.34
CA HIS A 113 -11.48 -21.25 0.25
C HIS A 113 -9.96 -21.38 0.13
N ALA A 114 -9.36 -22.34 0.81
CA ALA A 114 -7.90 -22.47 0.91
C ALA A 114 -7.20 -21.15 1.36
N ARG A 115 -7.77 -20.48 2.36
CA ARG A 115 -7.26 -19.22 2.89
C ARG A 115 -6.40 -19.43 4.13
N THR A 116 -5.39 -18.61 4.26
CA THR A 116 -4.54 -18.51 5.47
C THR A 116 -5.04 -17.41 6.40
N CYS A 117 -4.49 -17.32 7.61
CA CYS A 117 -4.77 -16.21 8.54
C CYS A 117 -4.50 -14.83 7.92
N LEU A 118 -3.50 -14.71 7.02
CA LEU A 118 -3.19 -13.47 6.30
C LEU A 118 -4.33 -13.05 5.36
N HIS A 119 -4.94 -14.00 4.65
CA HIS A 119 -6.10 -13.74 3.80
C HIS A 119 -7.29 -13.23 4.62
N HIS A 120 -7.54 -13.84 5.79
CA HIS A 120 -8.64 -13.43 6.66
C HIS A 120 -8.41 -12.03 7.22
N ALA A 121 -7.22 -11.72 7.75
CA ALA A 121 -6.89 -10.37 8.22
C ALA A 121 -7.07 -9.31 7.12
N ALA A 122 -6.60 -9.61 5.90
CA ALA A 122 -6.72 -8.70 4.75
C ALA A 122 -8.19 -8.50 4.30
N TYR A 123 -8.98 -9.57 4.24
CA TYR A 123 -10.38 -9.53 3.84
C TYR A 123 -11.24 -8.71 4.81
N TYR A 124 -11.07 -8.91 6.12
CA TYR A 124 -11.87 -8.22 7.13
C TYR A 124 -11.32 -6.82 7.47
N GLY A 125 -10.08 -6.51 7.07
CA GLY A 125 -9.52 -5.16 7.22
C GLY A 125 -8.79 -4.93 8.53
N HIS A 126 -8.31 -5.97 9.19
CA HIS A 126 -7.62 -5.89 10.48
C HIS A 126 -6.13 -5.65 10.30
N ILE A 127 -5.75 -4.37 10.20
CA ILE A 127 -4.39 -3.91 9.90
C ILE A 127 -3.39 -4.43 10.94
N ASP A 128 -3.69 -4.26 12.23
CA ASP A 128 -2.77 -4.67 13.32
C ASP A 128 -2.50 -6.18 13.30
N CYS A 129 -3.56 -6.98 13.06
CA CYS A 129 -3.42 -8.43 12.92
C CYS A 129 -2.59 -8.81 11.69
N LEU A 130 -2.81 -8.12 10.58
CA LEU A 130 -2.06 -8.33 9.34
C LEU A 130 -0.57 -8.04 9.58
N ASP A 131 -0.24 -6.91 10.21
CA ASP A 131 1.14 -6.51 10.48
C ASP A 131 1.83 -7.48 11.47
N ALA A 132 1.15 -7.90 12.53
CA ALA A 132 1.68 -8.89 13.48
C ALA A 132 2.01 -10.23 12.78
N ILE A 133 1.14 -10.71 11.87
CA ILE A 133 1.36 -11.93 11.11
C ILE A 133 2.55 -11.76 10.15
N LEU A 134 2.65 -10.64 9.44
CA LEU A 134 3.75 -10.35 8.53
C LEU A 134 5.09 -10.19 9.27
N SER A 135 5.09 -9.52 10.40
CA SER A 135 6.29 -9.36 11.26
C SER A 135 6.80 -10.72 11.75
N THR A 136 5.89 -11.58 12.20
CA THR A 136 6.24 -12.94 12.61
C THR A 136 6.75 -13.77 11.42
N ALA A 137 6.13 -13.65 10.24
CA ALA A 137 6.56 -14.36 9.04
C ALA A 137 7.99 -14.03 8.62
N ARG A 138 8.50 -12.84 8.93
CA ARG A 138 9.90 -12.43 8.64
C ARG A 138 10.92 -13.10 9.54
N THR A 139 10.54 -13.43 10.79
CA THR A 139 11.44 -13.94 11.82
C THR A 139 11.37 -15.46 12.01
N THR A 140 10.35 -16.12 11.44
CA THR A 140 10.15 -17.56 11.54
C THR A 140 10.85 -18.35 10.43
N PRO A 141 11.02 -19.68 10.59
CA PRO A 141 11.56 -20.57 9.55
C PRO A 141 10.82 -20.50 8.21
N VAL A 142 9.57 -20.01 8.21
CA VAL A 142 8.80 -19.74 6.98
C VAL A 142 9.56 -18.83 6.02
N ALA A 143 10.26 -17.82 6.53
CA ALA A 143 11.09 -16.93 5.70
C ALA A 143 12.24 -17.69 5.02
N GLY A 144 12.83 -18.66 5.70
CA GLY A 144 13.95 -19.45 5.17
C GLY A 144 13.54 -20.58 4.22
N SER A 145 12.49 -21.30 4.55
CA SER A 145 12.09 -22.52 3.80
C SER A 145 11.09 -22.25 2.67
N TRP A 146 10.11 -21.40 2.90
CA TRP A 146 9.06 -21.09 1.93
C TRP A 146 9.24 -19.75 1.22
N GLY A 147 9.88 -18.80 1.89
CA GLY A 147 10.19 -17.46 1.43
C GLY A 147 9.10 -16.43 1.81
N PHE A 148 9.52 -15.33 2.41
CA PHE A 148 8.61 -14.25 2.85
C PHE A 148 7.77 -13.69 1.69
N ALA A 149 8.42 -13.40 0.54
CA ALA A 149 7.73 -12.88 -0.65
C ALA A 149 6.63 -13.83 -1.15
N ARG A 150 6.85 -15.14 -1.05
CA ARG A 150 5.88 -16.16 -1.43
C ARG A 150 4.70 -16.19 -0.46
N PHE A 151 4.95 -16.02 0.83
CA PHE A 151 3.91 -15.94 1.86
C PHE A 151 3.01 -14.72 1.67
N VAL A 152 3.57 -13.54 1.42
CA VAL A 152 2.79 -12.31 1.18
C VAL A 152 1.88 -12.46 -0.06
N ASN A 153 2.32 -13.24 -1.05
CA ASN A 153 1.61 -13.46 -2.32
C ASN A 153 0.93 -14.84 -2.41
N VAL A 154 0.66 -15.47 -1.26
CA VAL A 154 -0.06 -16.75 -1.21
C VAL A 154 -1.43 -16.63 -1.86
N ARG A 155 -1.86 -17.68 -2.56
CA ARG A 155 -3.11 -17.69 -3.32
C ARG A 155 -4.15 -18.60 -2.65
N ASP A 156 -5.39 -18.13 -2.63
CA ASP A 156 -6.56 -18.95 -2.27
C ASP A 156 -6.98 -19.85 -3.45
N ASP A 157 -8.05 -20.63 -3.31
CA ASP A 157 -8.60 -21.53 -4.33
C ASP A 157 -9.09 -20.80 -5.59
N HIS A 158 -9.40 -19.50 -5.48
CA HIS A 158 -9.73 -18.64 -6.61
C HIS A 158 -8.49 -17.99 -7.23
N GLY A 159 -7.29 -18.30 -6.75
CA GLY A 159 -6.04 -17.68 -7.16
C GLY A 159 -5.89 -16.24 -6.66
N ALA A 160 -6.74 -15.78 -5.74
CA ALA A 160 -6.66 -14.46 -5.16
C ALA A 160 -5.59 -14.41 -4.06
N THR A 161 -4.78 -13.36 -4.06
CA THR A 161 -3.83 -13.07 -2.99
C THR A 161 -4.49 -12.23 -1.89
N PRO A 162 -3.88 -12.07 -0.70
CA PRO A 162 -4.38 -11.16 0.33
C PRO A 162 -4.62 -9.74 -0.19
N LEU A 163 -3.77 -9.24 -1.12
CA LEU A 163 -3.95 -7.93 -1.76
C LEU A 163 -5.25 -7.85 -2.59
N HIS A 164 -5.59 -8.91 -3.32
CA HIS A 164 -6.86 -8.98 -4.05
C HIS A 164 -8.05 -8.90 -3.12
N LEU A 165 -8.00 -9.60 -1.98
CA LEU A 165 -9.09 -9.61 -1.01
C LEU A 165 -9.25 -8.26 -0.32
N ALA A 166 -8.14 -7.63 0.08
CA ALA A 166 -8.14 -6.28 0.67
C ALA A 166 -8.73 -5.24 -0.30
N ALA A 167 -8.29 -5.25 -1.56
CA ALA A 167 -8.79 -4.34 -2.60
C ALA A 167 -10.27 -4.58 -2.91
N ARG A 168 -10.72 -5.84 -2.97
CA ARG A 168 -12.12 -6.21 -3.20
C ARG A 168 -13.04 -5.72 -2.10
N GLN A 169 -12.58 -5.69 -0.86
CA GLN A 169 -13.36 -5.30 0.31
C GLN A 169 -13.21 -3.82 0.67
N GLY A 170 -12.47 -3.04 -0.13
CA GLY A 170 -12.23 -1.62 0.17
C GLY A 170 -11.48 -1.44 1.50
N ARG A 171 -10.33 -2.08 1.66
CA ARG A 171 -9.50 -2.01 2.88
C ARG A 171 -8.18 -1.31 2.59
N PRO A 172 -8.17 0.02 2.43
CA PRO A 172 -6.98 0.76 1.98
C PRO A 172 -5.79 0.66 2.93
N GLY A 173 -6.01 0.53 4.24
CA GLY A 173 -4.93 0.31 5.19
C GLY A 173 -4.23 -1.03 4.99
N CYS A 174 -5.00 -2.13 4.78
CA CYS A 174 -4.42 -3.43 4.48
C CYS A 174 -3.73 -3.46 3.11
N VAL A 175 -4.29 -2.75 2.11
CA VAL A 175 -3.64 -2.58 0.79
C VAL A 175 -2.27 -1.95 0.95
N GLN A 176 -2.16 -0.87 1.74
CA GLN A 176 -0.89 -0.20 2.01
C GLN A 176 0.13 -1.13 2.64
N VAL A 177 -0.22 -1.77 3.75
CA VAL A 177 0.69 -2.69 4.48
C VAL A 177 1.16 -3.84 3.58
N LEU A 178 0.26 -4.43 2.79
CA LEU A 178 0.62 -5.51 1.88
C LEU A 178 1.59 -5.06 0.79
N LEU A 179 1.38 -3.87 0.20
CA LEU A 179 2.26 -3.30 -0.82
C LEU A 179 3.65 -3.00 -0.26
N GLU A 180 3.74 -2.43 0.93
CA GLU A 180 5.01 -2.17 1.66
C GLU A 180 5.77 -3.45 1.97
N ASN A 181 5.05 -4.56 2.16
CA ASN A 181 5.61 -5.88 2.41
C ASN A 181 5.89 -6.70 1.14
N GLY A 182 5.77 -6.11 -0.05
CA GLY A 182 6.14 -6.75 -1.32
C GLY A 182 5.02 -7.56 -1.97
N ALA A 183 3.76 -7.21 -1.74
CA ALA A 183 2.65 -7.77 -2.51
C ALA A 183 2.76 -7.36 -3.99
N ILE A 184 2.53 -8.32 -4.88
CA ILE A 184 2.65 -8.12 -6.33
C ILE A 184 1.40 -7.41 -6.84
N VAL A 185 1.56 -6.13 -7.22
CA VAL A 185 0.47 -5.27 -7.72
C VAL A 185 -0.18 -5.83 -8.99
N SER A 186 0.62 -6.42 -9.87
CA SER A 186 0.19 -6.97 -11.18
C SER A 186 -0.28 -8.43 -11.10
N ALA A 187 -0.36 -9.02 -9.91
CA ALA A 187 -0.85 -10.40 -9.77
C ALA A 187 -2.27 -10.54 -10.33
N LEU A 188 -2.52 -11.65 -11.01
CA LEU A 188 -3.83 -11.97 -11.59
C LEU A 188 -4.52 -13.06 -10.76
N THR A 189 -5.83 -12.98 -10.62
CA THR A 189 -6.66 -14.05 -10.03
C THR A 189 -6.73 -15.27 -10.94
N GLY A 190 -7.13 -16.43 -10.37
CA GLY A 190 -7.32 -17.68 -11.11
C GLY A 190 -8.57 -17.69 -11.98
N SER A 191 -8.97 -18.88 -12.42
CA SER A 191 -10.05 -19.07 -13.38
C SER A 191 -11.45 -18.89 -12.81
N TYR A 192 -11.62 -18.86 -11.50
CA TYR A 192 -12.91 -18.78 -10.83
C TYR A 192 -13.19 -17.39 -10.24
N GLY A 193 -14.45 -17.02 -10.16
CA GLY A 193 -14.92 -15.77 -9.55
C GLY A 193 -14.71 -14.56 -10.44
N PHE A 194 -13.52 -14.03 -10.48
CA PHE A 194 -13.14 -12.86 -11.29
C PHE A 194 -11.86 -13.17 -12.08
N PRO A 195 -11.96 -13.99 -13.13
CA PRO A 195 -10.80 -14.56 -13.78
C PRO A 195 -9.90 -13.49 -14.41
N GLY A 196 -8.58 -13.63 -14.19
CA GLY A 196 -7.57 -12.74 -14.72
C GLY A 196 -7.63 -11.29 -14.21
N SER A 197 -8.35 -11.04 -13.10
CA SER A 197 -8.45 -9.70 -12.53
C SER A 197 -7.23 -9.36 -11.69
N THR A 198 -6.74 -8.11 -11.77
CA THR A 198 -5.78 -7.57 -10.83
C THR A 198 -6.47 -6.99 -9.61
N SER A 199 -5.72 -6.67 -8.58
CA SER A 199 -6.23 -5.96 -7.41
C SER A 199 -6.89 -4.61 -7.79
N LEU A 200 -6.39 -3.94 -8.85
CA LEU A 200 -6.98 -2.71 -9.38
C LEU A 200 -8.37 -2.93 -9.99
N HIS A 201 -8.61 -4.05 -10.70
CA HIS A 201 -9.95 -4.42 -11.17
C HIS A 201 -10.93 -4.62 -10.01
N LEU A 202 -10.46 -5.26 -8.93
CA LEU A 202 -11.30 -5.52 -7.77
C LEU A 202 -11.59 -4.25 -6.97
N ALA A 203 -10.62 -3.34 -6.83
CA ALA A 203 -10.83 -2.02 -6.26
C ALA A 203 -11.77 -1.16 -7.11
N ALA A 204 -11.66 -1.22 -8.44
CA ALA A 204 -12.59 -0.56 -9.36
C ALA A 204 -14.03 -1.11 -9.22
N ARG A 205 -14.16 -2.40 -8.92
CA ARG A 205 -15.44 -3.06 -8.69
C ARG A 205 -16.07 -2.71 -7.35
N SER A 206 -15.28 -2.56 -6.29
CA SER A 206 -15.77 -2.14 -4.96
C SER A 206 -16.14 -0.65 -4.93
N GLY A 207 -15.52 0.16 -5.77
CA GLY A 207 -15.72 1.61 -5.78
C GLY A 207 -14.92 2.35 -4.73
N ASP A 208 -13.95 1.68 -4.10
CA ASP A 208 -13.12 2.30 -3.09
C ASP A 208 -11.98 3.10 -3.74
N LEU A 209 -12.08 4.42 -3.60
CA LEU A 209 -11.18 5.37 -4.23
C LEU A 209 -9.79 5.34 -3.61
N ASP A 210 -9.69 5.10 -2.29
CA ASP A 210 -8.42 5.07 -1.58
C ASP A 210 -7.59 3.83 -1.93
N CYS A 211 -8.24 2.68 -2.10
CA CYS A 211 -7.57 1.50 -2.66
C CYS A 211 -7.03 1.75 -4.06
N ILE A 212 -7.82 2.43 -4.92
CA ILE A 212 -7.39 2.78 -6.29
C ILE A 212 -6.18 3.71 -6.24
N ARG A 213 -6.24 4.79 -5.43
CA ARG A 213 -5.12 5.74 -5.25
C ARG A 213 -3.83 5.03 -4.86
N LYS A 214 -3.91 4.16 -3.85
CA LYS A 214 -2.74 3.41 -3.36
C LYS A 214 -2.19 2.46 -4.42
N LEU A 215 -3.05 1.67 -5.07
CA LEU A 215 -2.64 0.74 -6.11
C LEU A 215 -1.99 1.47 -7.30
N LEU A 216 -2.57 2.60 -7.74
CA LEU A 216 -2.00 3.42 -8.81
C LEU A 216 -0.67 4.04 -8.40
N ALA A 217 -0.56 4.56 -7.17
CA ALA A 217 0.70 5.09 -6.64
C ALA A 217 1.80 4.02 -6.56
N TRP A 218 1.45 2.74 -6.41
CA TRP A 218 2.37 1.60 -6.42
C TRP A 218 2.54 0.96 -7.81
N GLY A 219 2.08 1.61 -8.87
CA GLY A 219 2.33 1.22 -10.25
C GLY A 219 1.39 0.16 -10.81
N ALA A 220 0.15 0.10 -10.31
CA ALA A 220 -0.87 -0.74 -10.93
C ALA A 220 -1.17 -0.26 -12.36
N ASP A 221 -1.12 -1.17 -13.33
CA ASP A 221 -1.40 -0.86 -14.72
C ASP A 221 -2.91 -0.68 -14.96
N ARG A 222 -3.29 0.54 -15.38
CA ARG A 222 -4.67 0.89 -15.72
C ARG A 222 -5.17 0.21 -17.00
N LEU A 223 -4.26 -0.24 -17.84
CA LEU A 223 -4.56 -0.83 -19.15
C LEU A 223 -4.58 -2.35 -19.11
N GLN A 224 -4.16 -2.97 -17.99
CA GLN A 224 -4.21 -4.42 -17.83
C GLN A 224 -5.63 -4.92 -18.08
N ARG A 225 -5.76 -6.00 -18.86
CA ARG A 225 -7.06 -6.61 -19.20
C ARG A 225 -7.30 -7.85 -18.33
N ASP A 226 -8.53 -8.02 -17.89
CA ASP A 226 -9.00 -9.27 -17.28
C ASP A 226 -9.29 -10.33 -18.36
N SER A 227 -9.67 -11.54 -17.97
CA SER A 227 -9.99 -12.63 -18.92
C SER A 227 -11.19 -12.32 -19.85
N ALA A 228 -12.01 -11.33 -19.50
CA ALA A 228 -13.08 -10.84 -20.37
C ALA A 228 -12.65 -9.65 -21.24
N GLY A 229 -11.35 -9.35 -21.30
CA GLY A 229 -10.79 -8.23 -22.07
C GLY A 229 -11.06 -6.84 -21.48
N ARG A 230 -11.61 -6.73 -20.27
CA ARG A 230 -12.00 -5.46 -19.64
C ARG A 230 -10.81 -4.87 -18.88
N ILE A 231 -10.61 -3.57 -19.02
CA ILE A 231 -9.69 -2.79 -18.17
C ILE A 231 -10.43 -2.31 -16.90
N PRO A 232 -9.73 -1.93 -15.82
CA PRO A 232 -10.35 -1.45 -14.57
C PRO A 232 -11.34 -0.29 -14.77
N TYR A 233 -11.05 0.62 -15.69
CA TYR A 233 -11.96 1.72 -16.10
C TYR A 233 -13.37 1.22 -16.47
N VAL A 234 -13.44 0.21 -17.36
CA VAL A 234 -14.72 -0.36 -17.82
C VAL A 234 -15.45 -1.05 -16.66
N VAL A 235 -14.71 -1.65 -15.72
CA VAL A 235 -15.30 -2.26 -14.53
C VAL A 235 -15.92 -1.20 -13.62
N ALA A 236 -15.23 -0.07 -13.39
CA ALA A 236 -15.75 1.05 -12.60
C ALA A 236 -17.01 1.67 -13.24
N GLN A 237 -17.00 1.89 -14.58
CA GLN A 237 -18.16 2.42 -15.32
C GLN A 237 -19.37 1.50 -15.19
N LYS A 238 -19.22 0.19 -15.39
CA LYS A 238 -20.32 -0.78 -15.26
C LYS A 238 -20.92 -0.85 -13.86
N ARG A 239 -20.20 -0.35 -12.86
CA ARG A 239 -20.63 -0.31 -11.46
C ARG A 239 -21.11 1.08 -11.02
N ASN A 240 -21.15 2.05 -11.94
CA ASN A 240 -21.51 3.44 -11.68
C ASN A 240 -20.60 4.16 -10.66
N HIS A 241 -19.34 3.74 -10.58
CA HIS A 241 -18.34 4.39 -9.73
C HIS A 241 -17.63 5.52 -10.51
N GLY A 242 -18.32 6.66 -10.69
CA GLY A 242 -17.87 7.76 -11.55
C GLY A 242 -16.49 8.32 -11.18
N ALA A 243 -16.24 8.59 -9.90
CA ALA A 243 -14.93 9.09 -9.45
C ALA A 243 -13.80 8.08 -9.71
N CYS A 244 -14.06 6.79 -9.46
CA CYS A 244 -13.11 5.73 -9.76
C CYS A 244 -12.85 5.61 -11.27
N ALA A 245 -13.90 5.70 -12.08
CA ALA A 245 -13.77 5.69 -13.53
C ALA A 245 -12.96 6.89 -14.03
N ALA A 246 -13.14 8.09 -13.47
CA ALA A 246 -12.37 9.27 -13.84
C ALA A 246 -10.86 9.06 -13.63
N LEU A 247 -10.46 8.54 -12.46
CA LEU A 247 -9.05 8.24 -12.16
C LEU A 247 -8.46 7.11 -13.02
N LEU A 248 -9.29 6.13 -13.37
CA LEU A 248 -8.89 4.97 -14.17
C LEU A 248 -8.97 5.21 -15.67
N ASN A 249 -9.43 6.40 -16.10
CA ASN A 249 -9.55 6.74 -17.51
C ASN A 249 -8.18 6.69 -18.19
N PRO A 250 -8.01 5.89 -19.26
CA PRO A 250 -6.76 5.81 -20.01
C PRO A 250 -6.26 7.16 -20.55
N SER A 251 -7.17 8.10 -20.83
CA SER A 251 -6.83 9.44 -21.32
C SER A 251 -6.45 10.44 -20.21
N SER A 252 -6.62 10.09 -18.94
CA SER A 252 -6.25 10.96 -17.84
C SER A 252 -4.74 10.91 -17.57
N ALA A 253 -4.21 11.96 -16.92
CA ALA A 253 -2.81 12.00 -16.54
C ALA A 253 -2.42 10.80 -15.64
N GLU A 254 -1.27 10.20 -15.90
CA GLU A 254 -0.77 9.11 -15.07
C GLU A 254 -0.31 9.63 -13.71
N PRO A 255 -0.62 8.92 -12.60
CA PRO A 255 -0.10 9.27 -11.30
C PRO A 255 1.41 9.02 -11.22
N MET A 256 2.07 9.71 -10.32
CA MET A 256 3.45 9.39 -9.94
C MET A 256 3.46 8.10 -9.13
N VAL A 257 4.46 7.26 -9.33
CA VAL A 257 4.53 5.90 -8.81
C VAL A 257 5.60 5.78 -7.72
N TRP A 258 5.25 5.17 -6.61
CA TRP A 258 6.14 4.79 -5.54
C TRP A 258 6.45 3.26 -5.58
N PRO A 259 7.65 2.79 -5.27
CA PRO A 259 8.92 3.49 -4.98
C PRO A 259 9.75 3.71 -6.25
N SER A 260 9.15 3.67 -7.44
CA SER A 260 9.85 3.66 -8.73
C SER A 260 10.86 4.81 -8.90
N PRO A 261 10.55 6.06 -8.50
CA PRO A 261 11.49 7.16 -8.66
C PRO A 261 12.77 7.02 -7.83
N LEU A 262 12.69 6.29 -6.73
CA LEU A 262 13.76 6.21 -5.73
C LEU A 262 14.52 4.88 -5.74
N LYS A 263 14.24 4.00 -6.69
CA LYS A 263 14.91 2.69 -6.81
C LYS A 263 16.44 2.77 -6.99
N PHE A 264 16.91 3.91 -7.45
CA PHE A 264 18.33 4.12 -7.76
C PHE A 264 19.10 4.78 -6.62
N ILE A 265 18.41 5.17 -5.57
CA ILE A 265 19.01 5.74 -4.37
C ILE A 265 19.27 4.58 -3.42
N SER A 266 20.56 4.23 -3.26
CA SER A 266 20.98 3.06 -2.48
C SER A 266 20.72 3.24 -0.99
N GLU A 267 20.77 4.48 -0.49
CA GLU A 267 20.56 4.81 0.90
C GLU A 267 19.60 6.00 1.03
N LEU A 268 18.44 5.75 1.59
CA LEU A 268 17.42 6.75 1.86
C LEU A 268 17.13 6.80 3.35
N ASP A 269 17.42 7.95 3.96
CA ASP A 269 17.10 8.20 5.35
C ASP A 269 15.59 8.09 5.61
N PRO A 270 15.14 7.48 6.73
CA PRO A 270 13.71 7.30 7.02
C PRO A 270 12.89 8.60 7.03
N GLU A 271 13.45 9.69 7.55
CA GLU A 271 12.79 10.99 7.58
C GLU A 271 12.71 11.63 6.18
N ALA A 272 13.79 11.55 5.41
CA ALA A 272 13.81 11.98 4.00
C ALA A 272 12.81 11.18 3.16
N LYS A 273 12.70 9.87 3.42
CA LYS A 273 11.69 9.00 2.81
C LYS A 273 10.28 9.50 3.10
N ALA A 274 9.95 9.82 4.35
CA ALA A 274 8.64 10.31 4.74
C ALA A 274 8.29 11.65 4.04
N LEU A 275 9.23 12.56 3.90
CA LEU A 275 9.05 13.82 3.17
C LEU A 275 8.78 13.60 1.68
N LEU A 276 9.49 12.67 1.05
CA LEU A 276 9.30 12.34 -0.35
C LEU A 276 7.98 11.61 -0.60
N GLU A 277 7.56 10.75 0.30
CA GLU A 277 6.24 10.11 0.26
C GLU A 277 5.10 11.12 0.39
N ALA A 278 5.23 12.07 1.32
CA ALA A 278 4.26 13.15 1.48
C ALA A 278 4.17 14.02 0.20
N ALA A 279 5.30 14.38 -0.39
CA ALA A 279 5.35 15.13 -1.64
C ALA A 279 4.73 14.36 -2.82
N LEU A 280 4.94 13.03 -2.89
CA LEU A 280 4.32 12.16 -3.89
C LEU A 280 2.79 12.14 -3.74
N MET A 281 2.31 11.98 -2.51
CA MET A 281 0.88 11.95 -2.23
C MET A 281 0.22 13.29 -2.57
N GLU A 282 0.85 14.42 -2.24
CA GLU A 282 0.34 15.75 -2.58
C GLU A 282 0.30 15.98 -4.10
N ALA A 283 1.37 15.66 -4.81
CA ALA A 283 1.41 15.77 -6.27
C ALA A 283 0.33 14.91 -6.95
N ASN A 284 0.07 13.71 -6.45
CA ASN A 284 -1.01 12.86 -6.94
C ASN A 284 -2.39 13.41 -6.58
N ARG A 285 -2.56 14.01 -5.40
CA ARG A 285 -3.81 14.67 -4.97
C ARG A 285 -4.15 15.87 -5.85
N GLU A 286 -3.17 16.69 -6.22
CA GLU A 286 -3.40 17.81 -7.14
C GLU A 286 -3.79 17.35 -8.55
N ARG A 287 -3.14 16.30 -9.05
CA ARG A 287 -3.53 15.66 -10.32
C ARG A 287 -4.95 15.13 -10.28
N GLU A 288 -5.33 14.48 -9.18
CA GLU A 288 -6.67 13.96 -8.98
C GLU A 288 -7.71 15.08 -8.95
N LYS A 289 -7.46 16.18 -8.23
CA LYS A 289 -8.35 17.36 -8.23
C LYS A 289 -8.62 17.85 -9.64
N LYS A 290 -7.59 17.94 -10.49
CA LYS A 290 -7.74 18.30 -11.91
C LYS A 290 -8.63 17.30 -12.65
N ILE A 291 -8.35 16.01 -12.56
CA ILE A 291 -9.11 14.95 -13.23
C ILE A 291 -10.59 14.98 -12.83
N LEU A 292 -10.87 15.13 -11.52
CA LEU A 292 -12.24 15.17 -10.99
C LEU A 292 -12.97 16.46 -11.36
N LYS A 293 -12.27 17.60 -11.45
CA LYS A 293 -12.83 18.86 -11.94
C LYS A 293 -13.22 18.75 -13.41
N ASP A 294 -12.33 18.20 -14.24
CA ASP A 294 -12.59 18.01 -15.68
C ASP A 294 -13.74 17.01 -15.91
N ALA A 295 -13.86 15.97 -15.07
CA ALA A 295 -14.95 14.99 -15.14
C ALA A 295 -16.32 15.59 -14.77
N LYS A 296 -16.37 16.62 -13.92
CA LYS A 296 -17.62 17.37 -13.59
C LYS A 296 -18.01 18.37 -14.65
N CYS A 297 -17.06 18.83 -15.47
CA CYS A 297 -17.28 19.77 -16.57
C CYS A 297 -17.69 19.09 -17.89
N SER A 298 -18.11 17.82 -17.89
CA SER A 298 -18.71 17.18 -19.08
C SER A 298 -20.06 17.83 -19.40
N PRO A 299 -20.40 18.17 -20.69
CA PRO A 299 -21.41 19.17 -21.03
C PRO A 299 -22.84 18.64 -20.89
N GLN A 300 -23.39 18.69 -19.69
CA GLN A 300 -24.84 18.62 -19.42
C GLN A 300 -25.19 19.35 -18.12
N SER A 301 -24.99 20.66 -18.08
CA SER A 301 -25.79 21.58 -17.24
C SER A 301 -25.34 23.03 -17.46
N PRO A 302 -26.26 24.01 -17.49
CA PRO A 302 -25.91 25.38 -17.74
C PRO A 302 -25.23 26.05 -16.57
N LEU A 303 -24.35 26.95 -16.93
CA LEU A 303 -23.52 27.86 -16.14
C LEU A 303 -24.22 28.40 -14.87
N GLN A 304 -23.74 28.07 -13.72
CA GLN A 304 -23.78 28.92 -12.54
C GLN A 304 -22.34 29.40 -12.27
N TYR A 305 -22.17 30.70 -12.40
CA TYR A 305 -21.01 31.43 -11.94
C TYR A 305 -21.14 31.53 -10.43
N ASP A 306 -20.33 30.79 -9.70
CA ASP A 306 -20.07 31.08 -8.28
C ASP A 306 -18.75 31.84 -8.20
N ASP A 307 -18.89 33.07 -7.74
CA ASP A 307 -17.89 34.05 -7.45
C ASP A 307 -17.14 33.61 -6.17
N ASP A 308 -16.05 32.89 -6.32
CA ASP A 308 -15.21 32.55 -5.17
C ASP A 308 -14.26 33.69 -4.87
N HIS A 309 -14.62 34.42 -3.80
CA HIS A 309 -13.74 35.33 -3.08
C HIS A 309 -12.41 34.65 -2.77
N ILE A 310 -11.36 35.23 -3.34
CA ILE A 310 -9.97 34.98 -2.95
C ILE A 310 -9.76 35.78 -1.65
N ASP A 311 -9.74 35.10 -0.52
CA ASP A 311 -9.15 35.68 0.69
C ASP A 311 -7.61 35.59 0.58
N ASP A 312 -7.04 36.67 0.08
CA ASP A 312 -5.66 37.04 0.27
C ASP A 312 -5.55 37.55 1.73
N ASP A 313 -4.84 36.82 2.58
CA ASP A 313 -4.09 37.37 3.72
C ASP A 313 -3.74 36.24 4.73
N MET A 314 -2.64 35.56 4.48
CA MET A 314 -1.79 35.00 5.54
C MET A 314 -0.32 35.10 5.13
N PHE A 315 0.22 36.27 5.25
CA PHE A 315 1.67 36.45 5.36
C PHE A 315 2.11 35.84 6.70
N SER A 316 2.47 34.58 6.68
CA SER A 316 3.23 33.95 7.75
C SER A 316 4.67 34.42 7.61
N GLU A 317 5.21 35.01 8.66
CA GLU A 317 6.61 35.41 8.76
C GLU A 317 7.51 34.21 8.43
N VAL A 318 8.15 34.28 7.26
CA VAL A 318 9.10 33.26 6.80
C VAL A 318 10.39 33.50 7.58
N SER A 319 10.65 32.63 8.56
CA SER A 319 12.00 32.47 9.13
C SER A 319 12.99 32.25 7.97
N ASP A 320 14.24 32.72 8.11
CA ASP A 320 15.36 32.62 7.16
C ASP A 320 15.69 31.16 6.74
N THR A 321 14.77 30.45 6.12
CA THR A 321 15.00 29.16 5.52
C THR A 321 15.40 29.37 4.06
N GLU A 322 16.53 28.78 3.65
CA GLU A 322 16.98 28.85 2.26
C GLU A 322 15.92 28.27 1.32
N LEU A 323 15.40 29.07 0.40
CA LEU A 323 14.45 28.64 -0.60
C LEU A 323 15.13 27.72 -1.63
N CYS A 324 14.40 26.75 -2.13
CA CYS A 324 14.86 25.83 -3.15
C CYS A 324 15.23 26.57 -4.44
N CYS A 325 16.48 26.48 -4.87
CA CYS A 325 16.99 27.14 -6.08
C CYS A 325 16.40 26.62 -7.40
N ILE A 326 15.51 25.61 -7.37
CA ILE A 326 14.84 25.05 -8.55
C ILE A 326 13.45 25.67 -8.73
N CYS A 327 12.62 25.66 -7.69
CA CYS A 327 11.25 26.22 -7.76
C CYS A 327 11.12 27.64 -7.25
N PHE A 328 12.01 28.08 -6.37
CA PHE A 328 11.98 29.38 -5.69
C PHE A 328 10.72 29.64 -4.85
N ASP A 329 10.03 28.56 -4.47
CA ASP A 329 8.73 28.59 -3.80
C ASP A 329 8.75 27.92 -2.43
N GLN A 330 9.49 26.83 -2.29
CA GLN A 330 9.52 26.00 -1.07
C GLN A 330 10.90 25.97 -0.42
N ALA A 331 10.92 25.84 0.90
CA ALA A 331 12.16 25.66 1.65
C ALA A 331 12.88 24.36 1.26
N CYS A 332 14.21 24.36 1.33
CA CYS A 332 15.03 23.17 1.13
C CYS A 332 14.83 22.20 2.29
N THR A 333 14.34 21.00 2.00
CA THR A 333 14.06 19.95 3.00
C THR A 333 14.87 18.67 2.80
N ILE A 334 15.44 18.49 1.61
CA ILE A 334 16.24 17.31 1.25
C ILE A 334 17.64 17.74 0.85
N GLU A 335 18.64 17.03 1.37
CA GLU A 335 20.05 17.21 1.02
C GLU A 335 20.60 15.95 0.32
N VAL A 336 21.34 16.17 -0.76
CA VAL A 336 22.13 15.12 -1.41
C VAL A 336 23.43 14.97 -0.63
N GLN A 337 23.57 13.92 0.17
CA GLN A 337 24.72 13.77 1.06
C GLN A 337 26.05 13.69 0.32
N ASP A 338 26.07 13.13 -0.89
CA ASP A 338 27.26 12.98 -1.72
C ASP A 338 27.92 14.32 -2.09
N CYS A 339 27.15 15.42 -2.16
CA CYS A 339 27.63 16.71 -2.61
C CYS A 339 27.13 17.91 -1.78
N GLY A 340 26.29 17.70 -0.77
CA GLY A 340 25.79 18.75 0.13
C GLY A 340 24.80 19.75 -0.51
N HIS A 341 24.31 19.49 -1.73
CA HIS A 341 23.31 20.36 -2.35
C HIS A 341 21.91 20.05 -1.82
N GLN A 342 21.16 21.13 -1.57
CA GLN A 342 19.85 21.04 -0.96
C GLN A 342 18.73 21.44 -1.94
N MET A 343 17.57 20.79 -1.81
CA MET A 343 16.38 20.99 -2.64
C MET A 343 15.13 20.74 -1.80
N CYS A 344 13.97 21.25 -2.25
CA CYS A 344 12.70 20.84 -1.64
C CYS A 344 12.30 19.43 -2.08
N ALA A 345 11.48 18.76 -1.29
CA ALA A 345 11.04 17.38 -1.58
C ALA A 345 10.33 17.23 -2.93
N PRO A 346 9.42 18.13 -3.38
CA PRO A 346 8.82 18.05 -4.70
C PRO A 346 9.82 18.14 -5.86
N CYS A 347 10.83 19.01 -5.76
CA CYS A 347 11.87 19.13 -6.80
C CYS A 347 12.76 17.90 -6.84
N THR A 348 13.15 17.36 -5.68
CA THR A 348 13.91 16.10 -5.58
C THR A 348 13.12 14.95 -6.22
N LEU A 349 11.83 14.85 -5.91
CA LEU A 349 10.94 13.85 -6.48
C LEU A 349 10.84 13.98 -8.01
N ALA A 350 10.67 15.20 -8.52
CA ALA A 350 10.61 15.46 -9.95
C ALA A 350 11.89 15.04 -10.68
N LEU A 351 13.06 15.32 -10.11
CA LEU A 351 14.35 14.87 -10.66
C LEU A 351 14.44 13.34 -10.74
N CYS A 352 14.01 12.63 -9.70
CA CYS A 352 14.02 11.18 -9.68
C CYS A 352 13.04 10.56 -10.67
N CYS A 353 11.89 11.23 -10.94
CA CYS A 353 10.86 10.75 -11.87
C CYS A 353 11.17 11.00 -13.35
N HIS A 354 12.05 11.97 -13.66
CA HIS A 354 12.32 12.33 -15.07
C HIS A 354 13.32 11.43 -15.80
N ASN A 355 13.91 10.48 -15.15
CA ASN A 355 14.83 9.54 -15.76
C ASN A 355 14.12 8.55 -16.69
N LYS A 356 14.19 8.79 -18.00
CA LYS A 356 13.71 7.85 -19.00
C LYS A 356 14.70 6.68 -19.14
N PRO A 357 14.20 5.43 -19.27
CA PRO A 357 15.10 4.30 -19.54
C PRO A 357 15.85 4.52 -20.84
N ASN A 358 17.12 4.17 -20.85
CA ASN A 358 17.92 4.17 -22.08
C ASN A 358 17.31 3.12 -23.04
N PRO A 359 16.85 3.51 -24.25
CA PRO A 359 16.21 2.59 -25.16
C PRO A 359 17.11 1.44 -25.62
N ALA A 360 18.44 1.59 -25.53
CA ALA A 360 19.40 0.57 -25.95
C ALA A 360 19.72 -0.46 -24.86
N THR A 361 19.68 -0.07 -23.58
CA THR A 361 20.11 -0.93 -22.47
C THR A 361 18.97 -1.31 -21.52
N LEU A 362 17.79 -0.68 -21.66
CA LEU A 362 16.65 -0.81 -20.73
C LEU A 362 17.00 -0.47 -19.27
N THR A 363 18.16 0.11 -19.04
CA THR A 363 18.61 0.54 -17.71
C THR A 363 18.20 1.99 -17.48
N LEU A 364 17.69 2.28 -16.30
CA LEU A 364 17.42 3.64 -15.86
C LEU A 364 18.74 4.26 -15.38
N PRO A 365 19.14 5.43 -15.89
CA PRO A 365 20.32 6.11 -15.37
C PRO A 365 20.08 6.54 -13.92
N SER A 366 21.11 6.49 -13.08
CA SER A 366 21.05 7.05 -11.73
C SER A 366 20.70 8.53 -11.80
N PRO A 367 19.84 9.05 -10.89
CA PRO A 367 19.55 10.46 -10.84
C PRO A 367 20.83 11.25 -10.56
N ALA A 368 20.97 12.39 -11.22
CA ALA A 368 22.13 13.26 -11.06
C ALA A 368 21.72 14.57 -10.39
N CYS A 369 22.58 15.08 -9.51
CA CYS A 369 22.38 16.37 -8.87
C CYS A 369 22.35 17.48 -9.94
N PRO A 370 21.33 18.37 -9.97
CA PRO A 370 21.22 19.40 -11.00
C PRO A 370 22.30 20.49 -10.90
N PHE A 371 22.97 20.58 -9.75
CA PHE A 371 23.96 21.63 -9.49
C PHE A 371 25.38 21.19 -9.85
N CYS A 372 25.78 19.98 -9.44
CA CYS A 372 27.15 19.50 -9.69
C CYS A 372 27.23 18.33 -10.68
N ARG A 373 26.09 17.78 -11.14
CA ARG A 373 25.97 16.63 -12.03
C ARG A 373 26.53 15.31 -11.49
N GLY A 374 26.89 15.27 -10.19
CA GLY A 374 27.24 14.04 -9.49
C GLY A 374 26.04 13.11 -9.36
N SER A 375 26.28 11.80 -9.35
CA SER A 375 25.21 10.82 -9.11
C SER A 375 24.66 10.96 -7.69
N ILE A 376 23.34 10.84 -7.55
CA ILE A 376 22.67 10.85 -6.26
C ILE A 376 22.59 9.41 -5.76
N SER A 377 23.36 9.10 -4.70
CA SER A 377 23.35 7.77 -4.07
C SER A 377 22.64 7.79 -2.70
N ARG A 378 22.66 8.93 -2.01
CA ARG A 378 22.10 9.06 -0.68
C ARG A 378 21.36 10.39 -0.50
N LEU A 379 20.15 10.31 0.08
CA LEU A 379 19.33 11.46 0.43
C LEU A 379 19.06 11.49 1.93
N VAL A 380 19.26 12.67 2.54
CA VAL A 380 19.00 12.93 3.96
C VAL A 380 18.15 14.19 4.12
N VAL A 381 17.60 14.39 5.30
CA VAL A 381 16.91 15.66 5.62
C VAL A 381 17.92 16.79 5.71
N ALA A 382 17.63 17.90 5.04
CA ALA A 382 18.46 19.11 5.12
C ALA A 382 18.45 19.66 6.56
N GLN A 383 19.62 19.79 7.16
CA GLN A 383 19.75 20.42 8.46
C GLN A 383 19.75 21.95 8.28
N THR A 384 18.79 22.63 8.89
CA THR A 384 18.84 24.10 9.01
C THR A 384 20.04 24.45 9.85
N ARG A 385 21.04 25.12 9.24
CA ARG A 385 22.18 25.66 9.97
C ARG A 385 21.70 26.82 10.83
N THR A 386 21.31 26.55 12.07
CA THR A 386 21.20 27.57 13.08
C THR A 386 22.62 28.09 13.35
N ALA A 387 22.85 29.35 13.08
CA ALA A 387 24.09 30.01 13.39
C ALA A 387 24.18 30.22 14.93
N ASP A 388 24.56 29.16 15.64
CA ASP A 388 25.02 29.31 17.02
C ASP A 388 25.92 28.13 17.41
N GLY A 389 27.15 28.42 17.83
CA GLY A 389 28.08 27.45 18.40
C GLY A 389 29.33 27.19 17.57
N GLY A 390 30.26 28.16 17.56
CA GLY A 390 31.60 27.95 17.00
C GLY A 390 32.37 26.90 17.83
N ASP A 391 32.72 25.78 17.18
CA ASP A 391 33.74 24.84 17.65
C ASP A 391 35.04 25.17 16.89
N PRO A 392 36.16 25.59 17.59
CA PRO A 392 37.36 26.12 16.93
C PRO A 392 38.30 25.01 16.39
N ASP A 393 37.94 23.71 16.41
CA ASP A 393 38.88 22.64 16.07
C ASP A 393 38.36 21.68 14.95
N ARG A 394 37.95 22.23 13.81
CA ARG A 394 37.71 21.39 12.62
C ARG A 394 38.54 21.88 11.43
N PRO A 395 39.40 21.02 10.81
CA PRO A 395 40.23 21.46 9.69
C PRO A 395 39.35 21.81 8.49
N ALA A 396 39.62 23.03 7.95
CA ALA A 396 38.91 23.60 6.82
C ALA A 396 39.05 22.76 5.55
N SER A 397 37.93 22.35 4.99
CA SER A 397 37.85 21.87 3.61
C SER A 397 37.99 23.06 2.64
N PRO A 398 38.63 22.89 1.46
CA PRO A 398 38.96 24.02 0.59
C PRO A 398 37.71 24.60 -0.06
N GLN A 399 37.35 25.79 0.40
CA GLN A 399 36.35 26.64 -0.26
C GLN A 399 36.92 27.18 -1.57
N LEU A 400 36.28 26.83 -2.68
CA LEU A 400 36.49 27.48 -3.97
C LEU A 400 35.98 28.93 -3.85
N ALA A 401 36.94 29.82 -3.70
CA ALA A 401 36.73 31.25 -3.64
C ALA A 401 36.21 31.80 -4.98
N HIS A 402 34.93 32.13 -5.07
CA HIS A 402 34.45 33.00 -6.14
C HIS A 402 34.76 34.47 -5.80
N ARG A 403 35.78 34.99 -6.49
CA ARG A 403 36.17 36.38 -6.54
C ARG A 403 34.97 37.26 -6.90
N ARG A 404 34.54 38.10 -5.96
CA ARG A 404 33.72 39.28 -6.25
C ARG A 404 34.58 40.31 -7.01
N SER A 405 34.35 40.44 -8.33
CA SER A 405 34.80 41.57 -9.10
C SER A 405 33.64 42.58 -9.24
N ARG A 406 33.73 43.68 -8.53
CA ARG A 406 32.93 44.88 -8.79
C ARG A 406 33.45 45.52 -10.08
N ARG A 407 32.61 45.56 -11.12
CA ARG A 407 32.67 46.60 -12.15
C ARG A 407 31.26 46.92 -12.63
N SER A 408 30.84 48.13 -12.31
CA SER A 408 29.70 48.79 -12.90
C SER A 408 29.97 49.06 -14.38
N HIS A 409 29.09 48.68 -15.27
CA HIS A 409 28.79 49.45 -16.50
C HIS A 409 27.37 49.08 -16.96
N ASN A 410 26.58 50.15 -17.12
CA ASN A 410 25.32 50.15 -17.84
C ASN A 410 25.48 49.53 -19.22
N LEU A 411 24.50 48.73 -19.62
CA LEU A 411 23.85 48.87 -20.94
C LEU A 411 22.66 47.90 -21.00
N SER A 412 21.63 48.42 -21.53
CA SER A 412 20.29 47.92 -21.83
C SER A 412 20.22 46.61 -22.63
N GLU A 413 19.05 45.95 -22.48
CA GLU A 413 18.40 45.06 -23.42
C GLU A 413 18.82 43.59 -23.49
N GLY A 414 17.89 42.71 -23.10
CA GLY A 414 17.98 41.29 -23.34
C GLY A 414 17.10 40.43 -22.41
N SER A 415 15.83 40.81 -22.26
CA SER A 415 14.80 39.98 -21.66
C SER A 415 14.50 38.82 -22.61
N SER A 416 15.00 37.61 -22.33
CA SER A 416 14.28 36.38 -22.72
C SER A 416 14.96 35.14 -22.17
N SER A 417 14.14 34.25 -21.68
CA SER A 417 14.40 32.83 -21.46
C SER A 417 14.80 32.36 -20.08
N PHE A 418 13.85 32.39 -19.13
CA PHE A 418 13.78 31.34 -18.09
C PHE A 418 12.33 31.09 -17.61
N LYS A 419 11.31 31.43 -18.43
CA LYS A 419 9.92 31.00 -18.21
C LYS A 419 9.59 29.64 -18.84
N GLY A 420 10.58 28.85 -19.23
CA GLY A 420 10.41 27.65 -20.02
C GLY A 420 10.20 26.33 -19.24
N LEU A 421 10.59 26.23 -17.98
CA LEU A 421 10.52 24.94 -17.28
C LEU A 421 9.15 24.65 -16.67
N SER A 422 8.41 25.65 -16.23
CA SER A 422 7.04 25.45 -15.74
C SER A 422 6.03 25.15 -16.87
N SER A 423 6.31 25.60 -18.10
CA SER A 423 5.48 25.37 -19.30
C SER A 423 5.78 24.05 -20.02
N ALA A 424 6.91 23.42 -19.80
CA ALA A 424 7.29 22.15 -20.42
C ALA A 424 6.48 20.96 -19.89
N ILE A 425 6.02 21.04 -18.64
CA ILE A 425 5.16 20.00 -18.05
C ILE A 425 3.75 20.00 -18.70
N SER A 426 3.31 21.12 -19.26
CA SER A 426 2.00 21.24 -19.90
C SER A 426 2.00 20.93 -21.40
N LYS A 427 3.16 20.85 -22.07
CA LYS A 427 3.25 20.67 -23.53
C LYS A 427 3.58 19.25 -24.00
N ILE A 428 3.98 18.34 -23.12
CA ILE A 428 4.27 16.94 -23.49
C ILE A 428 3.00 16.10 -23.61
N ALA A 429 1.84 16.62 -23.16
CA ALA A 429 0.55 15.94 -23.30
C ALA A 429 -0.16 16.15 -24.66
N ARG A 430 0.46 16.83 -25.64
CA ARG A 430 -0.16 17.12 -26.96
C ARG A 430 0.73 16.81 -28.16
N GLY A 431 1.35 15.66 -28.19
CA GLY A 431 2.21 15.35 -29.31
C GLY A 431 2.41 13.87 -29.53
N SER A 432 1.35 13.14 -29.81
CA SER A 432 1.48 11.88 -30.54
C SER A 432 0.11 11.45 -31.10
N SER A 433 -0.28 12.06 -32.16
CA SER A 433 -1.34 11.58 -33.08
C SER A 433 -1.13 12.23 -34.42
N ARG A 434 -0.34 11.61 -35.27
CA ARG A 434 -0.39 11.68 -36.74
C ARG A 434 0.78 10.93 -37.33
N MET A 435 0.42 9.93 -38.07
CA MET A 435 1.00 9.28 -39.26
C MET A 435 0.76 7.77 -39.16
N ALA A 436 0.24 7.07 -40.13
CA ALA A 436 -0.14 7.37 -41.50
C ALA A 436 -1.11 6.25 -41.93
N GLU A 437 -2.12 6.66 -42.70
CA GLU A 437 -2.86 5.76 -43.57
C GLU A 437 -1.99 5.42 -44.77
N SER A 438 -1.95 4.15 -45.16
CA SER A 438 -1.74 3.79 -46.57
C SER A 438 -2.37 2.45 -46.87
N ASP A 439 -3.21 2.49 -47.86
CA ASP A 439 -4.00 1.54 -48.59
C ASP A 439 -3.38 0.16 -48.86
N GLY A 440 -4.26 -0.85 -48.93
CA GLY A 440 -3.95 -2.14 -49.50
C GLY A 440 -5.15 -3.07 -49.47
N ALA A 441 -6.12 -2.86 -50.34
CA ALA A 441 -7.18 -3.80 -50.65
C ALA A 441 -6.62 -5.09 -51.25
N THR A 442 -7.12 -6.25 -50.82
CA THR A 442 -7.54 -7.33 -51.74
C THR A 442 -8.42 -8.36 -51.01
N THR A 443 -9.52 -8.59 -51.64
CA THR A 443 -10.53 -9.64 -51.61
C THR A 443 -9.95 -11.06 -51.42
N ASP A 444 -10.61 -11.92 -50.57
CA ASP A 444 -11.30 -13.12 -51.04
C ASP A 444 -11.93 -13.88 -49.88
N LYS A 445 -13.21 -14.17 -50.01
CA LYS A 445 -13.98 -15.28 -49.42
C LYS A 445 -14.04 -16.39 -50.49
N PRO A 446 -14.51 -17.61 -50.28
CA PRO A 446 -15.17 -18.26 -49.11
C PRO A 446 -14.81 -19.73 -48.88
N GLU A 447 -15.58 -20.35 -47.98
CA GLU A 447 -16.10 -21.73 -47.95
C GLU A 447 -15.45 -22.76 -46.97
N HIS A 448 -16.31 -23.14 -46.09
CA HIS A 448 -16.88 -24.48 -45.72
C HIS A 448 -16.12 -25.46 -44.85
N ASP A 449 -16.87 -25.88 -43.82
CA ASP A 449 -17.06 -27.21 -43.22
C ASP A 449 -15.94 -27.92 -42.46
N LEU A 450 -16.11 -27.98 -41.15
CA LEU A 450 -16.60 -29.15 -40.33
C LEU A 450 -16.53 -28.79 -38.85
#